data_97dc88076800c15dc1c466dfb5be1c29
#
_entry.id   97dc88076800c15dc1c466dfb5be1c29
#
_cell.length_a   1.000
_cell.length_b   1.000
_cell.length_c   1.000
_cell.angle_alpha   90.00
_cell.angle_beta   90.00
_cell.angle_gamma   90.00
#
_symmetry.space_group_name_H-M   'P 1'
#
loop_
_entity.id
_entity.type
_entity.pdbx_description
1 polymer ?
#
loop_
_entity_poly.entity_id
_entity_poly.type
_entity_poly.pdbx_seq_one_letter_code
_entity_poly.pdbx_strand_id
1 'polypeptide(L)'
;MRSSESSDRRDRHESSPRSPAPAMRREPNPDDHRLVRAPEEARIVAPEIPEDVQYSDLDRTVRARLRTLSKENAEGVGQHLVMAGRLLDSDPELSYEHAQAAVRRAGRVDVVREAAGLAAYKTGRYAEALRELRTVRRLNGSSEHLAIMADCERGLGRPERAIALAASDEAEGLEPGAAIELAIVVSGARLDLGEAEAAYAVLSESAITKLGGAAGIVAVRVAQARAAALEALGRPDDAVASLAGFTAAELAEADGDDEDDVVVFDLDEGSDDDEDDQDDEPAVAGSPEPAPTDT
;
A
#
# COMPACT_ATOMS: atom_id res chain seq x y z
N MET A 1 -31.54 52.49 -58.65
CA MET A 1 -31.13 53.82 -59.10
C MET A 1 -29.72 54.10 -58.67
N ARG A 2 -28.86 54.27 -59.62
CA ARG A 2 -27.56 54.97 -59.69
C ARG A 2 -26.43 54.35 -58.83
N SER A 3 -25.50 53.63 -59.48
CA SER A 3 -24.44 54.05 -60.44
C SER A 3 -23.41 55.00 -59.80
N SER A 4 -22.14 54.51 -59.66
CA SER A 4 -20.97 54.99 -60.43
C SER A 4 -19.73 54.46 -59.68
N GLU A 5 -18.96 53.60 -60.29
CA GLU A 5 -17.83 53.84 -61.20
C GLU A 5 -16.74 54.76 -60.65
N SER A 6 -15.57 54.21 -60.52
CA SER A 6 -14.35 54.62 -61.25
C SER A 6 -13.19 54.57 -60.28
N SER A 7 -12.02 54.17 -60.44
CA SER A 7 -11.11 53.76 -61.52
C SER A 7 -9.74 53.55 -60.87
N ASP A 8 -9.16 52.46 -61.19
CA ASP A 8 -7.79 52.21 -61.60
C ASP A 8 -6.74 53.31 -61.38
N ARG A 9 -5.71 53.02 -60.56
CA ARG A 9 -4.33 53.44 -60.83
C ARG A 9 -3.35 52.50 -60.20
N ARG A 10 -2.69 51.71 -61.03
CA ARG A 10 -1.48 51.00 -60.77
C ARG A 10 -0.32 51.99 -60.55
N ASP A 11 0.31 51.96 -59.39
CA ASP A 11 1.65 52.47 -59.27
C ASP A 11 2.58 51.33 -58.85
N ARG A 12 3.43 50.99 -59.82
CA ARG A 12 4.60 50.12 -59.60
C ARG A 12 5.63 50.92 -58.82
N HIS A 13 5.89 50.50 -57.60
CA HIS A 13 7.13 50.88 -56.89
C HIS A 13 8.12 49.76 -56.97
N GLU A 14 9.22 50.05 -57.65
CA GLU A 14 10.45 49.26 -57.70
C GLU A 14 10.98 49.00 -56.27
N SER A 15 11.15 47.73 -55.94
CA SER A 15 11.79 47.28 -54.72
C SER A 15 13.30 47.21 -54.95
N SER A 16 14.01 48.17 -54.36
CA SER A 16 15.46 48.06 -54.18
C SER A 16 15.80 47.03 -53.10
N PRO A 17 16.86 46.24 -53.26
CA PRO A 17 17.27 45.25 -52.27
C PRO A 17 17.90 45.95 -51.05
N ARG A 18 17.21 45.82 -49.91
CA ARG A 18 17.79 46.24 -48.62
C ARG A 18 18.81 45.18 -48.15
N SER A 19 20.01 45.61 -47.97
CA SER A 19 21.10 44.86 -47.28
C SER A 19 20.65 44.39 -45.89
N PRO A 20 21.00 43.19 -45.47
CA PRO A 20 20.69 42.71 -44.11
C PRO A 20 21.49 43.49 -43.06
N ALA A 21 20.78 44.06 -42.11
CA ALA A 21 21.39 44.69 -40.95
C ALA A 21 22.18 43.65 -40.11
N PRO A 22 23.30 44.02 -39.47
CA PRO A 22 24.06 43.09 -38.65
C PRO A 22 23.23 42.66 -37.47
N ALA A 23 23.19 41.32 -37.26
CA ALA A 23 22.54 40.70 -36.13
C ALA A 23 23.17 41.24 -34.83
N MET A 24 22.41 42.07 -34.11
CA MET A 24 22.78 42.44 -32.72
C MET A 24 22.84 41.16 -31.92
N ARG A 25 24.01 40.81 -31.43
CA ARG A 25 24.20 39.82 -30.36
C ARG A 25 23.36 40.28 -29.18
N ARG A 26 22.28 39.55 -28.90
CA ARG A 26 21.48 39.72 -27.72
C ARG A 26 22.40 39.36 -26.51
N GLU A 27 22.67 40.32 -25.68
CA GLU A 27 23.33 40.06 -24.40
C GLU A 27 22.43 39.10 -23.59
N PRO A 28 23.02 38.11 -22.85
CA PRO A 28 22.24 37.20 -22.03
C PRO A 28 21.51 38.00 -20.94
N ASN A 29 20.19 37.87 -20.91
CA ASN A 29 19.36 38.47 -19.86
C ASN A 29 19.75 37.83 -18.52
N PRO A 30 20.13 38.65 -17.49
CA PRO A 30 20.49 38.14 -16.16
C PRO A 30 19.34 37.38 -15.47
N ASP A 31 18.10 37.51 -15.97
CA ASP A 31 16.90 36.79 -15.45
C ASP A 31 16.58 35.49 -16.20
N ASP A 32 17.44 35.03 -17.08
CA ASP A 32 17.31 33.71 -17.70
C ASP A 32 17.70 32.64 -16.66
N HIS A 33 16.82 32.45 -15.68
CA HIS A 33 16.90 31.34 -14.75
C HIS A 33 16.65 30.03 -15.52
N ARG A 34 17.64 29.60 -16.28
CA ARG A 34 17.74 28.20 -16.67
C ARG A 34 17.52 27.42 -15.40
N LEU A 35 16.47 26.62 -15.37
CA LEU A 35 16.26 25.63 -14.33
C LEU A 35 17.58 24.88 -14.15
N VAL A 36 18.37 25.32 -13.18
CA VAL A 36 19.60 24.66 -12.80
C VAL A 36 19.15 23.30 -12.30
N ARG A 37 19.44 22.28 -13.08
CA ARG A 37 19.19 20.89 -12.67
C ARG A 37 19.87 20.74 -11.31
N ALA A 38 19.09 20.34 -10.29
CA ALA A 38 19.63 20.16 -8.95
C ALA A 38 20.93 19.32 -9.02
N PRO A 39 21.94 19.65 -8.21
CA PRO A 39 23.18 18.89 -8.19
C PRO A 39 22.92 17.40 -8.04
N GLU A 40 23.71 16.57 -8.68
CA GLU A 40 23.57 15.10 -8.67
C GLU A 40 23.61 14.51 -7.25
N GLU A 41 24.20 15.24 -6.30
CA GLU A 41 24.26 14.92 -4.87
C GLU A 41 22.89 14.93 -4.15
N ALA A 42 21.85 15.48 -4.76
CA ALA A 42 20.49 15.46 -4.21
C ALA A 42 19.65 14.29 -4.71
N ARG A 43 20.22 13.34 -5.44
CA ARG A 43 19.51 12.11 -5.83
C ARG A 43 19.39 11.20 -4.61
N ILE A 44 18.20 11.12 -4.05
CA ILE A 44 17.90 10.09 -3.06
C ILE A 44 18.12 8.74 -3.74
N VAL A 45 19.15 8.02 -3.30
CA VAL A 45 19.43 6.66 -3.78
C VAL A 45 18.27 5.77 -3.32
N ALA A 46 17.76 4.94 -4.21
CA ALA A 46 16.76 3.95 -3.83
C ALA A 46 17.46 2.82 -3.03
N PRO A 47 16.77 2.22 -2.04
CA PRO A 47 17.33 1.08 -1.33
C PRO A 47 17.59 -0.09 -2.28
N GLU A 48 18.57 -0.93 -1.92
CA GLU A 48 18.95 -2.09 -2.68
C GLU A 48 17.85 -3.15 -2.66
N ILE A 49 17.66 -3.81 -3.80
CA ILE A 49 16.66 -4.88 -3.93
C ILE A 49 17.44 -6.20 -4.03
N PRO A 50 17.18 -7.18 -3.14
CA PRO A 50 17.76 -8.50 -3.21
C PRO A 50 17.48 -9.21 -4.56
N GLU A 51 18.41 -10.05 -5.03
CA GLU A 51 18.31 -10.72 -6.33
C GLU A 51 17.15 -11.72 -6.42
N ASP A 52 16.68 -12.23 -5.29
CA ASP A 52 15.55 -13.15 -5.19
C ASP A 52 14.19 -12.46 -5.36
N VAL A 53 14.13 -11.13 -5.25
CA VAL A 53 12.89 -10.36 -5.35
C VAL A 53 12.47 -10.17 -6.80
N GLN A 54 11.33 -10.74 -7.15
CA GLN A 54 10.80 -10.70 -8.50
C GLN A 54 9.47 -9.95 -8.60
N TYR A 55 9.21 -9.35 -9.76
CA TYR A 55 7.92 -8.74 -10.06
C TYR A 55 6.74 -9.74 -9.96
N SER A 56 7.00 -11.03 -10.19
CA SER A 56 6.02 -12.11 -10.06
C SER A 56 5.54 -12.34 -8.63
N ASP A 57 6.29 -11.92 -7.63
CA ASP A 57 5.95 -12.08 -6.21
C ASP A 57 4.80 -11.17 -5.78
N LEU A 58 4.53 -10.13 -6.58
CA LEU A 58 3.33 -9.32 -6.37
C LEU A 58 2.05 -10.09 -6.68
N ASP A 59 1.01 -9.81 -5.92
CA ASP A 59 -0.35 -10.26 -6.23
C ASP A 59 -0.76 -9.85 -7.65
N ARG A 60 -1.61 -10.69 -8.25
CA ARG A 60 -2.09 -10.49 -9.62
C ARG A 60 -2.87 -9.18 -9.78
N THR A 61 -3.61 -8.78 -8.77
CA THR A 61 -4.42 -7.55 -8.76
C THR A 61 -3.52 -6.32 -8.71
N VAL A 62 -2.49 -6.34 -7.87
CA VAL A 62 -1.46 -5.28 -7.79
C VAL A 62 -0.73 -5.15 -9.12
N ARG A 63 -0.28 -6.28 -9.72
CA ARG A 63 0.37 -6.27 -11.05
C ARG A 63 -0.53 -5.68 -12.14
N ALA A 64 -1.84 -5.91 -12.06
CA ALA A 64 -2.80 -5.34 -13.02
C ALA A 64 -2.84 -3.80 -12.94
N ARG A 65 -2.69 -3.21 -11.75
CA ARG A 65 -2.64 -1.75 -11.55
C ARG A 65 -1.37 -1.12 -12.16
N LEU A 66 -0.28 -1.87 -12.24
CA LEU A 66 0.99 -1.39 -12.80
C LEU A 66 1.04 -1.44 -14.34
N ARG A 67 0.04 -2.01 -15.03
CA ARG A 67 0.02 -2.14 -16.51
C ARG A 67 0.05 -0.83 -17.27
N THR A 68 -0.25 0.28 -16.63
CA THR A 68 -0.17 1.62 -17.23
C THR A 68 1.27 2.13 -17.38
N LEU A 69 2.22 1.47 -16.73
CA LEU A 69 3.64 1.79 -16.79
C LEU A 69 4.33 1.05 -17.93
N SER A 70 5.49 1.55 -18.40
CA SER A 70 6.37 0.75 -19.26
C SER A 70 6.82 -0.51 -18.53
N LYS A 71 7.13 -1.58 -19.27
CA LYS A 71 7.54 -2.87 -18.70
C LYS A 71 8.69 -2.72 -17.69
N GLU A 72 9.74 -2.03 -18.07
CA GLU A 72 10.92 -1.80 -17.22
C GLU A 72 10.56 -1.02 -15.94
N ASN A 73 9.70 0.01 -16.05
CA ASN A 73 9.28 0.78 -14.89
C ASN A 73 8.34 -0.02 -13.99
N ALA A 74 7.44 -0.83 -14.57
CA ALA A 74 6.56 -1.73 -13.82
C ALA A 74 7.36 -2.77 -13.02
N GLU A 75 8.41 -3.35 -13.62
CA GLU A 75 9.30 -4.31 -12.95
C GLU A 75 10.00 -3.65 -11.76
N GLY A 76 10.67 -2.52 -11.95
CA GLY A 76 11.39 -1.86 -10.86
C GLY A 76 10.48 -1.31 -9.77
N VAL A 77 9.29 -0.77 -10.12
CA VAL A 77 8.28 -0.36 -9.14
C VAL A 77 7.74 -1.55 -8.38
N GLY A 78 7.44 -2.63 -9.10
CA GLY A 78 6.90 -3.85 -8.50
C GLY A 78 7.85 -4.49 -7.49
N GLN A 79 9.13 -4.58 -7.80
CA GLN A 79 10.13 -5.09 -6.85
C GLN A 79 10.21 -4.25 -5.58
N HIS A 80 10.16 -2.92 -5.70
CA HIS A 80 10.07 -2.06 -4.52
C HIS A 80 8.78 -2.27 -3.72
N LEU A 81 7.64 -2.53 -4.37
CA LEU A 81 6.39 -2.85 -3.68
C LEU A 81 6.44 -4.19 -2.96
N VAL A 82 7.10 -5.22 -3.55
CA VAL A 82 7.34 -6.50 -2.88
C VAL A 82 8.14 -6.27 -1.59
N MET A 83 9.25 -5.52 -1.67
CA MET A 83 10.07 -5.22 -0.50
C MET A 83 9.30 -4.40 0.53
N ALA A 84 8.55 -3.40 0.11
CA ALA A 84 7.72 -2.61 1.02
C ALA A 84 6.72 -3.49 1.79
N GLY A 85 6.08 -4.46 1.12
CA GLY A 85 5.17 -5.40 1.76
C GLY A 85 5.88 -6.38 2.71
N ARG A 86 7.00 -6.99 2.28
CA ARG A 86 7.76 -7.94 3.09
C ARG A 86 8.30 -7.33 4.40
N LEU A 87 8.65 -6.05 4.36
CA LEU A 87 9.30 -5.34 5.45
C LEU A 87 8.33 -4.53 6.33
N LEU A 88 7.03 -4.50 5.99
CA LEU A 88 6.08 -3.57 6.61
C LEU A 88 6.00 -3.73 8.14
N ASP A 89 6.08 -4.95 8.62
CA ASP A 89 6.00 -5.27 10.05
C ASP A 89 7.40 -5.50 10.66
N SER A 90 8.35 -6.11 9.94
CA SER A 90 9.69 -6.43 10.45
C SER A 90 10.70 -5.26 10.42
N ASP A 91 10.64 -4.39 9.41
CA ASP A 91 11.47 -3.19 9.27
C ASP A 91 10.67 -2.06 8.59
N PRO A 92 9.79 -1.38 9.33
CA PRO A 92 8.91 -0.35 8.78
C PRO A 92 9.66 0.83 8.15
N GLU A 93 10.85 1.18 8.65
CA GLU A 93 11.66 2.27 8.09
C GLU A 93 12.19 1.90 6.70
N LEU A 94 12.73 0.71 6.53
CA LEU A 94 13.19 0.24 5.23
C LEU A 94 12.01 0.00 4.27
N SER A 95 10.88 -0.51 4.77
CA SER A 95 9.62 -0.58 4.02
C SER A 95 9.22 0.79 3.47
N TYR A 96 9.27 1.83 4.31
CA TYR A 96 8.96 3.19 3.91
C TYR A 96 9.93 3.70 2.82
N GLU A 97 11.22 3.43 2.92
CA GLU A 97 12.20 3.81 1.90
C GLU A 97 11.91 3.15 0.54
N HIS A 98 11.56 1.87 0.52
CA HIS A 98 11.13 1.15 -0.68
C HIS A 98 9.84 1.72 -1.25
N ALA A 99 8.83 1.99 -0.42
CA ALA A 99 7.58 2.60 -0.85
C ALA A 99 7.81 4.00 -1.47
N GLN A 100 8.69 4.81 -0.87
CA GLN A 100 9.07 6.11 -1.42
C GLN A 100 9.83 5.99 -2.75
N ALA A 101 10.66 4.94 -2.93
CA ALA A 101 11.31 4.66 -4.21
C ALA A 101 10.27 4.35 -5.31
N ALA A 102 9.23 3.59 -4.98
CA ALA A 102 8.10 3.31 -5.87
C ALA A 102 7.32 4.60 -6.21
N VAL A 103 7.01 5.45 -5.22
CA VAL A 103 6.30 6.74 -5.41
C VAL A 103 7.03 7.66 -6.37
N ARG A 104 8.35 7.76 -6.27
CA ARG A 104 9.17 8.61 -7.18
C ARG A 104 9.01 8.20 -8.65
N ARG A 105 8.72 6.92 -8.92
CA ARG A 105 8.60 6.36 -10.27
C ARG A 105 7.16 6.29 -10.77
N ALA A 106 6.21 6.03 -9.87
CA ALA A 106 4.82 5.70 -10.23
C ALA A 106 3.78 6.31 -9.29
N GLY A 107 4.00 7.51 -8.76
CA GLY A 107 3.13 8.15 -7.77
C GLY A 107 1.71 8.52 -8.26
N ARG A 108 1.30 8.12 -9.46
CA ARG A 108 -0.07 8.24 -9.96
C ARG A 108 -0.85 6.92 -9.91
N VAL A 109 -0.21 5.86 -9.47
CA VAL A 109 -0.81 4.54 -9.31
C VAL A 109 -1.28 4.39 -7.87
N ASP A 110 -2.51 3.96 -7.67
CA ASP A 110 -3.16 3.85 -6.36
C ASP A 110 -2.42 2.91 -5.41
N VAL A 111 -2.09 1.69 -5.84
CA VAL A 111 -1.37 0.70 -5.01
C VAL A 111 0.03 1.18 -4.57
N VAL A 112 0.66 2.07 -5.35
CA VAL A 112 1.94 2.68 -4.97
C VAL A 112 1.76 3.72 -3.86
N ARG A 113 0.68 4.50 -3.92
CA ARG A 113 0.31 5.45 -2.87
C ARG A 113 -0.15 4.74 -1.60
N GLU A 114 -0.83 3.61 -1.77
CA GLU A 114 -1.27 2.76 -0.68
C GLU A 114 -0.08 2.22 0.11
N ALA A 115 0.88 1.58 -0.54
CA ALA A 115 2.10 1.10 0.10
C ALA A 115 2.84 2.23 0.85
N ALA A 116 2.92 3.43 0.26
CA ALA A 116 3.54 4.58 0.91
C ALA A 116 2.74 5.08 2.12
N GLY A 117 1.41 5.06 2.04
CA GLY A 117 0.53 5.43 3.13
C GLY A 117 0.63 4.47 4.31
N LEU A 118 0.63 3.16 4.05
CA LEU A 118 0.75 2.12 5.07
C LEU A 118 2.13 2.15 5.75
N ALA A 119 3.22 2.25 4.98
CA ALA A 119 4.57 2.34 5.53
C ALA A 119 4.77 3.66 6.32
N ALA A 120 4.21 4.77 5.87
CA ALA A 120 4.23 6.02 6.62
C ALA A 120 3.43 5.91 7.94
N TYR A 121 2.31 5.19 7.95
CA TYR A 121 1.54 4.92 9.17
C TYR A 121 2.34 4.09 10.17
N LYS A 122 2.91 2.96 9.74
CA LYS A 122 3.74 2.09 10.60
C LYS A 122 4.96 2.81 11.20
N THR A 123 5.50 3.80 10.52
CA THR A 123 6.63 4.62 10.99
C THR A 123 6.21 5.88 11.77
N GLY A 124 4.92 6.02 12.13
CA GLY A 124 4.41 7.17 12.88
C GLY A 124 4.35 8.48 12.09
N ARG A 125 4.56 8.45 10.76
CA ARG A 125 4.48 9.61 9.87
C ARG A 125 3.03 9.91 9.51
N TYR A 126 2.18 10.09 10.51
CA TYR A 126 0.72 10.19 10.38
C TYR A 126 0.23 11.25 9.40
N ALA A 127 0.87 12.42 9.36
CA ALA A 127 0.49 13.48 8.42
C ALA A 127 0.74 13.07 6.96
N GLU A 128 1.80 12.31 6.71
CA GLU A 128 2.13 11.77 5.39
C GLU A 128 1.20 10.63 5.03
N ALA A 129 0.99 9.67 5.94
CA ALA A 129 0.04 8.57 5.77
C ALA A 129 -1.33 9.08 5.34
N LEU A 130 -1.89 10.08 6.05
CA LEU A 130 -3.15 10.73 5.68
C LEU A 130 -3.14 11.32 4.28
N ARG A 131 -2.06 11.97 3.87
CA ARG A 131 -1.94 12.57 2.53
C ARG A 131 -1.96 11.49 1.45
N GLU A 132 -1.20 10.41 1.65
CA GLU A 132 -1.11 9.31 0.70
C GLU A 132 -2.43 8.53 0.62
N LEU A 133 -3.04 8.16 1.74
CA LEU A 133 -4.31 7.42 1.77
C LEU A 133 -5.49 8.24 1.24
N ARG A 134 -5.53 9.56 1.47
CA ARG A 134 -6.50 10.44 0.78
C ARG A 134 -6.29 10.47 -0.73
N THR A 135 -5.05 10.32 -1.17
CA THR A 135 -4.74 10.23 -2.61
C THR A 135 -5.20 8.90 -3.18
N VAL A 136 -5.01 7.77 -2.46
CA VAL A 136 -5.56 6.46 -2.83
C VAL A 136 -7.06 6.56 -3.05
N ARG A 137 -7.79 7.06 -2.07
CA ARG A 137 -9.25 7.22 -2.16
C ARG A 137 -9.68 8.07 -3.36
N ARG A 138 -8.96 9.14 -3.66
CA ARG A 138 -9.25 9.97 -4.83
C ARG A 138 -8.99 9.23 -6.16
N LEU A 139 -8.06 8.27 -6.19
CA LEU A 139 -7.67 7.53 -7.40
C LEU A 139 -8.60 6.34 -7.67
N ASN A 140 -9.03 5.61 -6.64
CA ASN A 140 -9.79 4.37 -6.80
C ASN A 140 -11.18 4.38 -6.12
N GLY A 141 -11.51 5.42 -5.32
CA GLY A 141 -12.79 5.54 -4.63
C GLY A 141 -12.95 4.65 -3.39
N SER A 142 -11.92 3.85 -3.02
CA SER A 142 -12.00 2.95 -1.86
C SER A 142 -11.96 3.70 -0.54
N SER A 143 -12.78 3.25 0.42
CA SER A 143 -12.79 3.71 1.81
C SER A 143 -12.18 2.69 2.79
N GLU A 144 -11.58 1.59 2.29
CA GLU A 144 -11.06 0.50 3.13
C GLU A 144 -10.01 0.95 4.17
N HIS A 145 -9.24 2.00 3.87
CA HIS A 145 -8.24 2.56 4.79
C HIS A 145 -8.79 3.63 5.73
N LEU A 146 -10.12 3.78 5.84
CA LEU A 146 -10.72 4.84 6.66
C LEU A 146 -10.37 4.71 8.14
N ALA A 147 -10.26 3.47 8.66
CA ALA A 147 -9.82 3.20 10.03
C ALA A 147 -8.38 3.71 10.27
N ILE A 148 -7.44 3.41 9.36
CA ILE A 148 -6.05 3.88 9.43
C ILE A 148 -5.98 5.41 9.33
N MET A 149 -6.80 6.01 8.46
CA MET A 149 -6.88 7.47 8.35
C MET A 149 -7.41 8.11 9.65
N ALA A 150 -8.40 7.50 10.29
CA ALA A 150 -8.92 7.95 11.57
C ALA A 150 -7.87 7.82 12.69
N ASP A 151 -7.13 6.71 12.70
CA ASP A 151 -6.05 6.50 13.66
C ASP A 151 -4.88 7.47 13.46
N CYS A 152 -4.55 7.81 12.22
CA CYS A 152 -3.61 8.89 11.92
C CYS A 152 -4.06 10.25 12.51
N GLU A 153 -5.35 10.58 12.45
CA GLU A 153 -5.84 11.81 13.08
C GLU A 153 -5.69 11.76 14.62
N ARG A 154 -5.88 10.58 15.25
CA ARG A 154 -5.59 10.38 16.68
C ARG A 154 -4.11 10.59 16.97
N GLY A 155 -3.22 9.93 16.21
CA GLY A 155 -1.77 10.06 16.34
C GLY A 155 -1.26 11.50 16.17
N LEU A 156 -2.03 12.35 15.48
CA LEU A 156 -1.79 13.79 15.35
C LEU A 156 -2.41 14.63 16.49
N GLY A 157 -2.98 13.99 17.52
CA GLY A 157 -3.66 14.65 18.63
C GLY A 157 -4.99 15.32 18.23
N ARG A 158 -5.72 14.71 17.30
CA ARG A 158 -6.99 15.24 16.77
C ARG A 158 -8.11 14.20 16.85
N PRO A 159 -8.42 13.66 18.04
CA PRO A 159 -9.40 12.58 18.20
C PRO A 159 -10.81 12.95 17.71
N GLU A 160 -11.22 14.24 17.78
CA GLU A 160 -12.51 14.67 17.25
C GLU A 160 -12.60 14.51 15.73
N ARG A 161 -11.48 14.62 15.00
CA ARG A 161 -11.43 14.38 13.55
C ARG A 161 -11.52 12.89 13.22
N ALA A 162 -10.96 12.03 14.05
CA ALA A 162 -11.12 10.59 13.91
C ALA A 162 -12.59 10.18 14.04
N ILE A 163 -13.29 10.71 15.05
CA ILE A 163 -14.73 10.50 15.25
C ILE A 163 -15.53 11.07 14.06
N ALA A 164 -15.16 12.26 13.57
CA ALA A 164 -15.84 12.87 12.43
C ALA A 164 -15.67 12.07 11.13
N LEU A 165 -14.50 11.44 10.91
CA LEU A 165 -14.29 10.52 9.79
C LEU A 165 -15.21 9.30 9.87
N ALA A 166 -15.38 8.73 11.06
CA ALA A 166 -16.26 7.58 11.27
C ALA A 166 -17.76 7.93 11.11
N ALA A 167 -18.12 9.19 11.24
CA ALA A 167 -19.48 9.69 11.04
C ALA A 167 -19.72 10.25 9.63
N SER A 168 -18.77 10.10 8.72
CA SER A 168 -18.87 10.60 7.34
C SER A 168 -19.58 9.59 6.43
N ASP A 169 -20.12 10.08 5.30
CA ASP A 169 -20.78 9.25 4.29
C ASP A 169 -19.86 8.14 3.76
N GLU A 170 -18.55 8.35 3.84
CA GLU A 170 -17.55 7.39 3.41
C GLU A 170 -17.49 6.13 4.27
N ALA A 171 -17.97 6.19 5.49
CA ALA A 171 -18.05 5.05 6.41
C ALA A 171 -19.30 4.17 6.18
N GLU A 172 -20.32 4.69 5.48
CA GLU A 172 -21.60 3.98 5.30
C GLU A 172 -21.49 2.71 4.45
N GLY A 173 -20.48 2.61 3.60
CA GLY A 173 -20.30 1.49 2.68
C GLY A 173 -19.16 0.54 3.03
N LEU A 174 -18.63 0.60 4.24
CA LEU A 174 -17.52 -0.25 4.67
C LEU A 174 -17.96 -1.71 4.82
N GLU A 175 -17.09 -2.61 4.41
CA GLU A 175 -17.23 -4.03 4.73
C GLU A 175 -17.20 -4.24 6.25
N PRO A 176 -17.88 -5.27 6.78
CA PRO A 176 -18.04 -5.47 8.23
C PRO A 176 -16.72 -5.40 9.02
N GLY A 177 -15.66 -6.04 8.53
CA GLY A 177 -14.35 -6.01 9.18
C GLY A 177 -13.78 -4.59 9.27
N ALA A 178 -13.80 -3.85 8.19
CA ALA A 178 -13.31 -2.46 8.15
C ALA A 178 -14.15 -1.52 9.03
N ALA A 179 -15.47 -1.74 9.10
CA ALA A 179 -16.35 -0.98 9.97
C ALA A 179 -16.06 -1.24 11.46
N ILE A 180 -15.73 -2.48 11.82
CA ILE A 180 -15.34 -2.85 13.19
C ILE A 180 -13.98 -2.25 13.54
N GLU A 181 -13.00 -2.32 12.64
CA GLU A 181 -11.69 -1.67 12.84
C GLU A 181 -11.85 -0.15 13.05
N LEU A 182 -12.72 0.48 12.30
CA LEU A 182 -13.05 1.89 12.50
C LEU A 182 -13.70 2.14 13.86
N ALA A 183 -14.58 1.24 14.33
CA ALA A 183 -15.19 1.34 15.66
C ALA A 183 -14.15 1.21 16.79
N ILE A 184 -13.12 0.34 16.62
CA ILE A 184 -12.00 0.24 17.56
C ILE A 184 -11.26 1.58 17.64
N VAL A 185 -10.94 2.19 16.52
CA VAL A 185 -10.28 3.50 16.46
C VAL A 185 -11.14 4.58 17.10
N VAL A 186 -12.45 4.59 16.86
CA VAL A 186 -13.39 5.55 17.50
C VAL A 186 -13.41 5.37 19.00
N SER A 187 -13.38 4.13 19.49
CA SER A 187 -13.29 3.87 20.94
C SER A 187 -12.02 4.49 21.52
N GLY A 188 -10.86 4.27 20.90
CA GLY A 188 -9.62 4.91 21.28
C GLY A 188 -9.67 6.43 21.24
N ALA A 189 -10.27 7.02 20.20
CA ALA A 189 -10.44 8.46 20.08
C ALA A 189 -11.31 9.06 21.21
N ARG A 190 -12.32 8.31 21.66
CA ARG A 190 -13.15 8.72 22.81
C ARG A 190 -12.40 8.61 24.14
N LEU A 191 -11.54 7.59 24.28
CA LEU A 191 -10.62 7.49 25.44
C LEU A 191 -9.65 8.68 25.47
N ASP A 192 -9.10 9.08 24.34
CA ASP A 192 -8.21 10.24 24.23
C ASP A 192 -8.91 11.54 24.69
N LEU A 193 -10.25 11.62 24.57
CA LEU A 193 -11.09 12.71 25.04
C LEU A 193 -11.58 12.53 26.51
N GLY A 194 -11.28 11.41 27.15
CA GLY A 194 -11.78 11.08 28.50
C GLY A 194 -13.25 10.64 28.53
N GLU A 195 -13.81 10.24 27.39
CA GLU A 195 -15.20 9.81 27.22
C GLU A 195 -15.36 8.28 27.34
N ALA A 196 -14.95 7.70 28.48
CA ALA A 196 -14.83 6.24 28.67
C ALA A 196 -16.16 5.49 28.47
N GLU A 197 -17.30 6.05 28.91
CA GLU A 197 -18.63 5.46 28.68
C GLU A 197 -18.97 5.38 27.19
N ALA A 198 -18.64 6.42 26.45
CA ALA A 198 -18.89 6.47 25.01
C ALA A 198 -17.93 5.54 24.26
N ALA A 199 -16.67 5.40 24.72
CA ALA A 199 -15.69 4.45 24.18
C ALA A 199 -16.20 3.01 24.32
N TYR A 200 -16.67 2.63 25.52
CA TYR A 200 -17.24 1.30 25.77
C TYR A 200 -18.51 1.06 24.93
N ALA A 201 -19.39 2.06 24.84
CA ALA A 201 -20.66 1.94 24.11
C ALA A 201 -20.47 1.62 22.61
N VAL A 202 -19.45 2.20 21.97
CA VAL A 202 -19.11 1.94 20.55
C VAL A 202 -18.75 0.48 20.32
N LEU A 203 -18.13 -0.17 21.30
CA LEU A 203 -17.69 -1.58 21.25
C LEU A 203 -18.65 -2.53 21.97
N SER A 204 -19.84 -2.08 22.36
CA SER A 204 -20.82 -2.97 22.98
C SER A 204 -21.17 -4.15 22.07
N GLU A 205 -21.55 -5.29 22.64
CA GLU A 205 -21.90 -6.49 21.87
C GLU A 205 -22.98 -6.22 20.84
N SER A 206 -23.98 -5.44 21.19
CA SER A 206 -25.07 -5.05 20.27
C SER A 206 -24.57 -4.14 19.15
N ALA A 207 -23.58 -3.28 19.38
CA ALA A 207 -22.99 -2.41 18.36
C ALA A 207 -22.16 -3.25 17.37
N ILE A 208 -21.29 -4.11 17.86
CA ILE A 208 -20.46 -4.99 17.03
C ILE A 208 -21.32 -5.98 16.23
N THR A 209 -22.37 -6.55 16.82
CA THR A 209 -23.32 -7.42 16.10
C THR A 209 -24.01 -6.70 14.95
N LYS A 210 -24.36 -5.43 15.11
CA LYS A 210 -24.96 -4.62 14.03
C LYS A 210 -23.99 -4.35 12.88
N LEU A 211 -22.69 -4.36 13.14
CA LEU A 211 -21.63 -4.22 12.12
C LEU A 211 -21.29 -5.55 11.44
N GLY A 212 -21.93 -6.65 11.80
CA GLY A 212 -21.72 -7.96 11.20
C GLY A 212 -21.08 -8.99 12.12
N GLY A 213 -20.70 -8.59 13.34
CA GLY A 213 -20.01 -9.44 14.32
C GLY A 213 -18.50 -9.54 14.05
N ALA A 214 -17.72 -9.66 15.12
CA ALA A 214 -16.27 -9.82 15.07
C ALA A 214 -15.89 -11.30 15.17
N ALA A 215 -14.88 -11.74 14.41
CA ALA A 215 -14.34 -13.08 14.44
C ALA A 215 -12.81 -13.06 14.25
N GLY A 216 -12.12 -14.14 14.69
CA GLY A 216 -10.66 -14.24 14.56
C GLY A 216 -9.95 -13.09 15.24
N ILE A 217 -8.88 -12.61 14.65
CA ILE A 217 -8.04 -11.52 15.17
C ILE A 217 -8.83 -10.22 15.44
N VAL A 218 -9.86 -9.93 14.65
CA VAL A 218 -10.71 -8.76 14.87
C VAL A 218 -11.50 -8.87 16.18
N ALA A 219 -11.93 -10.08 16.57
CA ALA A 219 -12.60 -10.29 17.84
C ALA A 219 -11.67 -10.06 19.03
N VAL A 220 -10.41 -10.47 18.92
CA VAL A 220 -9.38 -10.21 19.91
C VAL A 220 -9.16 -8.70 20.08
N ARG A 221 -8.97 -7.98 19.01
CA ARG A 221 -8.77 -6.52 19.00
C ARG A 221 -9.97 -5.76 19.58
N VAL A 222 -11.18 -6.20 19.29
CA VAL A 222 -12.40 -5.65 19.94
C VAL A 222 -12.37 -5.89 21.44
N ALA A 223 -11.99 -7.10 21.89
CA ALA A 223 -11.91 -7.42 23.30
C ALA A 223 -10.85 -6.58 24.04
N GLN A 224 -9.68 -6.40 23.45
CA GLN A 224 -8.61 -5.54 23.99
C GLN A 224 -9.07 -4.07 24.06
N ALA A 225 -9.64 -3.52 23.00
CA ALA A 225 -10.14 -2.15 23.02
C ALA A 225 -11.30 -1.96 24.02
N ARG A 226 -12.14 -3.00 24.19
CA ARG A 226 -13.20 -3.01 25.22
C ARG A 226 -12.63 -3.05 26.63
N ALA A 227 -11.59 -3.87 26.87
CA ALA A 227 -10.89 -3.94 28.13
C ALA A 227 -10.30 -2.58 28.51
N ALA A 228 -9.62 -1.91 27.61
CA ALA A 228 -9.09 -0.55 27.83
C ALA A 228 -10.20 0.46 28.21
N ALA A 229 -11.36 0.38 27.57
CA ALA A 229 -12.50 1.23 27.93
C ALA A 229 -13.07 0.89 29.30
N LEU A 230 -13.13 -0.39 29.69
CA LEU A 230 -13.56 -0.83 31.00
C LEU A 230 -12.57 -0.42 32.11
N GLU A 231 -11.27 -0.49 31.88
CA GLU A 231 -10.26 0.02 32.79
C GLU A 231 -10.43 1.54 33.04
N ALA A 232 -10.61 2.29 31.96
CA ALA A 232 -10.88 3.74 32.06
C ALA A 232 -12.17 4.07 32.83
N LEU A 233 -13.14 3.16 32.86
CA LEU A 233 -14.37 3.23 33.65
C LEU A 233 -14.17 2.81 35.13
N GLY A 234 -12.96 2.37 35.53
CA GLY A 234 -12.68 1.82 36.86
C GLY A 234 -13.29 0.43 37.10
N ARG A 235 -13.46 -0.36 36.04
CA ARG A 235 -14.03 -1.71 36.06
C ARG A 235 -13.01 -2.77 35.63
N PRO A 236 -11.89 -2.93 36.38
CA PRO A 236 -10.77 -3.82 36.00
C PRO A 236 -11.17 -5.30 35.95
N ASP A 237 -12.08 -5.75 36.84
CA ASP A 237 -12.54 -7.14 36.83
C ASP A 237 -13.31 -7.48 35.56
N ASP A 238 -14.12 -6.56 35.06
CA ASP A 238 -14.83 -6.71 33.77
C ASP A 238 -13.88 -6.64 32.58
N ALA A 239 -12.82 -5.83 32.67
CA ALA A 239 -11.78 -5.78 31.66
C ALA A 239 -11.07 -7.14 31.52
N VAL A 240 -10.62 -7.74 32.63
CA VAL A 240 -10.05 -9.09 32.65
C VAL A 240 -11.05 -10.12 32.10
N ALA A 241 -12.31 -10.06 32.51
CA ALA A 241 -13.35 -10.97 32.02
C ALA A 241 -13.56 -10.87 30.51
N SER A 242 -13.39 -9.68 29.90
CA SER A 242 -13.53 -9.49 28.44
C SER A 242 -12.41 -10.18 27.64
N LEU A 243 -11.25 -10.43 28.24
CA LEU A 243 -10.10 -11.09 27.63
C LEU A 243 -10.02 -12.59 27.92
N ALA A 244 -10.79 -13.08 28.90
CA ALA A 244 -10.69 -14.47 29.40
C ALA A 244 -10.99 -15.55 28.34
N GLY A 245 -11.58 -15.20 27.20
CA GLY A 245 -11.86 -16.12 26.10
C GLY A 245 -10.70 -16.33 25.11
N PHE A 246 -9.60 -15.58 25.27
CA PHE A 246 -8.47 -15.58 24.34
C PHE A 246 -7.18 -16.03 25.02
N THR A 247 -6.31 -16.69 24.27
CA THR A 247 -4.98 -17.11 24.73
C THR A 247 -4.00 -15.94 24.74
N ALA A 248 -2.90 -16.07 25.47
CA ALA A 248 -1.84 -15.06 25.48
C ALA A 248 -1.22 -14.84 24.08
N ALA A 249 -1.10 -15.92 23.29
CA ALA A 249 -0.59 -15.84 21.91
C ALA A 249 -1.55 -15.05 21.01
N GLU A 250 -2.86 -15.30 21.06
CA GLU A 250 -3.85 -14.53 20.28
C GLU A 250 -3.87 -13.04 20.66
N LEU A 251 -3.66 -12.74 21.95
CA LEU A 251 -3.58 -11.36 22.43
C LEU A 251 -2.30 -10.67 21.91
N ALA A 252 -1.14 -11.36 21.95
CA ALA A 252 0.12 -10.84 21.44
C ALA A 252 0.08 -10.63 19.91
N GLU A 253 -0.48 -11.58 19.15
CA GLU A 253 -0.70 -11.46 17.71
C GLU A 253 -1.55 -10.22 17.38
N ALA A 254 -2.59 -9.95 18.17
CA ALA A 254 -3.46 -8.80 17.95
C ALA A 254 -2.78 -7.46 18.23
N ASP A 255 -1.79 -7.42 19.12
CA ASP A 255 -0.97 -6.24 19.41
C ASP A 255 0.13 -6.01 18.36
N GLY A 256 0.37 -7.00 17.49
CA GLY A 256 1.47 -6.97 16.51
C GLY A 256 2.83 -7.30 17.14
N ASP A 257 2.82 -7.85 18.34
CA ASP A 257 3.97 -8.42 19.03
C ASP A 257 4.14 -9.90 18.63
N ASP A 258 4.21 -10.19 17.32
CA ASP A 258 4.66 -11.49 16.86
C ASP A 258 6.15 -11.63 17.29
N GLU A 259 6.38 -12.24 18.45
CA GLU A 259 7.67 -12.87 18.67
C GLU A 259 7.84 -13.83 17.48
N ASP A 260 8.87 -13.60 16.64
CA ASP A 260 9.30 -14.51 15.61
C ASP A 260 9.28 -15.92 16.22
N ASP A 261 8.24 -16.67 15.91
CA ASP A 261 8.21 -18.10 16.18
C ASP A 261 9.29 -18.66 15.25
N VAL A 262 10.50 -18.74 15.79
CA VAL A 262 11.61 -19.43 15.15
C VAL A 262 11.15 -20.86 15.03
N VAL A 263 10.52 -21.18 13.92
CA VAL A 263 10.23 -22.56 13.53
C VAL A 263 11.59 -23.21 13.36
N VAL A 264 12.11 -23.76 14.45
CA VAL A 264 13.24 -24.68 14.43
C VAL A 264 12.71 -25.90 13.67
N PHE A 265 12.98 -25.94 12.36
CA PHE A 265 12.90 -27.18 11.62
C PHE A 265 13.98 -28.08 12.21
N ASP A 266 13.58 -28.99 13.09
CA ASP A 266 14.35 -30.14 13.48
C ASP A 266 14.55 -30.95 12.20
N LEU A 267 15.67 -30.73 11.52
CA LEU A 267 16.12 -31.58 10.44
C LEU A 267 16.56 -32.88 11.09
N ASP A 268 15.60 -33.80 11.25
CA ASP A 268 15.88 -35.17 11.56
C ASP A 268 16.92 -35.65 10.53
N GLU A 269 18.14 -35.85 10.99
CA GLU A 269 19.21 -36.48 10.24
C GLU A 269 18.77 -37.92 9.95
N GLY A 270 18.06 -38.08 8.82
CA GLY A 270 17.78 -39.39 8.28
C GLY A 270 19.10 -40.06 7.95
N SER A 271 19.40 -41.09 8.75
CA SER A 271 20.51 -42.00 8.60
C SER A 271 20.70 -42.47 7.16
N ASP A 272 21.90 -42.26 6.67
CA ASP A 272 22.49 -42.95 5.56
C ASP A 272 22.43 -44.48 5.80
N ASP A 273 21.57 -45.16 5.06
CA ASP A 273 21.73 -46.60 4.80
C ASP A 273 22.17 -46.76 3.33
N ASP A 274 23.49 -46.86 3.18
CA ASP A 274 24.15 -47.42 2.02
C ASP A 274 23.67 -48.85 1.83
N GLU A 275 22.97 -49.15 0.76
CA GLU A 275 22.93 -50.49 0.18
C GLU A 275 23.38 -50.42 -1.29
N ASP A 276 24.66 -50.85 -1.47
CA ASP A 276 25.23 -51.44 -2.68
C ASP A 276 24.23 -52.41 -3.30
N ASP A 277 23.95 -52.26 -4.58
CA ASP A 277 23.67 -53.41 -5.41
C ASP A 277 24.19 -53.21 -6.85
N GLN A 278 24.98 -54.25 -7.17
CA GLN A 278 25.82 -54.46 -8.32
C GLN A 278 25.04 -54.62 -9.63
N ASP A 279 25.74 -54.19 -10.66
CA ASP A 279 25.69 -54.61 -12.07
C ASP A 279 25.01 -55.93 -12.38
N ASP A 280 24.13 -55.93 -13.39
CA ASP A 280 24.14 -56.91 -14.47
C ASP A 280 23.35 -56.46 -15.72
N GLU A 281 24.06 -56.19 -16.80
CA GLU A 281 23.60 -56.16 -18.18
C GLU A 281 24.00 -57.50 -18.83
N PRO A 282 23.61 -57.80 -20.07
CA PRO A 282 22.32 -57.87 -20.75
C PRO A 282 22.08 -59.24 -21.45
N ALA A 283 20.91 -59.55 -21.93
CA ALA A 283 20.74 -60.48 -23.03
C ALA A 283 19.51 -60.23 -23.92
N VAL A 284 19.87 -60.17 -25.16
CA VAL A 284 19.11 -59.97 -26.38
C VAL A 284 18.19 -61.19 -26.73
N ALA A 285 17.16 -60.88 -27.51
CA ALA A 285 16.55 -61.61 -28.59
C ALA A 285 15.15 -62.21 -28.40
N GLY A 286 14.31 -61.91 -29.35
CA GLY A 286 13.41 -62.83 -29.96
C GLY A 286 11.92 -62.41 -30.06
N SER A 287 11.60 -61.69 -31.11
CA SER A 287 10.25 -61.81 -31.73
C SER A 287 10.05 -63.22 -32.35
N PRO A 288 8.88 -63.75 -32.55
CA PRO A 288 7.90 -63.20 -33.50
C PRO A 288 6.37 -63.39 -33.15
N GLU A 289 5.60 -62.65 -33.87
CA GLU A 289 4.20 -62.83 -34.28
C GLU A 289 3.86 -64.25 -34.78
N PRO A 290 2.59 -64.69 -35.05
CA PRO A 290 1.37 -63.92 -35.31
C PRO A 290 0.02 -64.49 -34.75
N ALA A 291 -1.06 -63.79 -35.04
CA ALA A 291 -2.47 -64.10 -34.96
C ALA A 291 -2.87 -65.48 -35.63
N PRO A 292 -4.18 -65.95 -35.61
CA PRO A 292 -5.43 -65.21 -35.66
C PRO A 292 -6.69 -65.85 -35.01
N THR A 293 -7.80 -65.13 -35.13
CA THR A 293 -9.19 -65.54 -35.45
C THR A 293 -10.10 -66.21 -34.39
N ASP A 294 -11.31 -65.63 -34.39
CA ASP A 294 -12.67 -66.15 -34.34
C ASP A 294 -13.26 -66.61 -32.99
N THR A 295 -14.21 -65.91 -32.49
CA THR A 295 -15.67 -66.02 -32.75
C THR A 295 -16.40 -64.88 -32.06
#